data_a3f2d88015d9c51aad0b1d4f86b6a33d
#
_entry.id   a3f2d88015d9c51aad0b1d4f86b6a33d
#
_cell.length_a   1.000
_cell.length_b   1.000
_cell.length_c   1.000
_cell.angle_alpha   90.00
_cell.angle_beta   90.00
_cell.angle_gamma   90.00
#
_symmetry.space_group_name_H-M   'P 1'
#
loop_
_entity.id
_entity.type
_entity.pdbx_description
1 polymer ?
#
loop_
_entity_poly.entity_id
_entity_poly.type
_entity_poly.pdbx_seq_one_letter_code
_entity_poly.pdbx_strand_id
1 'polypeptide(L)'
;MKILLINGSSRPNGCTYTALREIADTLESGGAETEILFLGSGPVRDCTACRTCQKTPGRCVFDDDMVNPIIEKAREADGFVFGTPVYYAHPSGRILSVLDRVFYAGKDAFAHKPGAAVASARRAGTTASVDVLDKYFTIAQMPVVSSTYWNMVHGNTPEEVRQDAEGMQTMRNLARNLLWMVQCIQAGKAAGLQPPQATSFIR
;
A
#
# COMPACT_ATOMS: atom_id res chain seq x y z
N MET A 1 6.70 4.48 -15.29
CA MET A 1 6.12 3.64 -14.21
C MET A 1 5.88 4.53 -13.01
N LYS A 2 4.67 4.52 -12.48
CA LYS A 2 4.27 5.36 -11.34
C LYS A 2 3.92 4.46 -10.15
N ILE A 3 4.56 4.66 -9.01
CA ILE A 3 4.32 3.89 -7.79
C ILE A 3 3.74 4.80 -6.72
N LEU A 4 2.59 4.41 -6.17
CA LEU A 4 1.90 5.13 -5.13
C LEU A 4 2.21 4.49 -3.77
N LEU A 5 2.77 5.28 -2.86
CA LEU A 5 3.07 4.86 -1.49
C LEU A 5 2.12 5.56 -0.52
N ILE A 6 1.53 4.83 0.41
CA ILE A 6 0.58 5.37 1.39
C ILE A 6 1.21 5.33 2.78
N ASN A 7 1.37 6.49 3.41
CA ASN A 7 1.85 6.63 4.77
C ASN A 7 0.67 6.66 5.75
N GLY A 8 0.39 5.52 6.39
CA GLY A 8 -0.66 5.33 7.38
C GLY A 8 -0.29 5.77 8.81
N SER A 9 0.88 6.36 9.00
CA SER A 9 1.28 6.94 10.29
C SER A 9 0.53 8.25 10.54
N SER A 10 0.32 8.60 11.82
CA SER A 10 -0.11 9.93 12.23
C SER A 10 1.04 10.96 12.23
N ARG A 11 2.28 10.52 12.03
CA ARG A 11 3.47 11.36 11.95
C ARG A 11 3.94 11.45 10.49
N PRO A 12 3.95 12.63 9.84
CA PRO A 12 4.28 12.75 8.43
C PRO A 12 5.70 12.26 8.11
N ASN A 13 6.66 12.53 8.99
CA ASN A 13 8.08 12.19 8.81
C ASN A 13 8.58 11.21 9.89
N GLY A 14 7.72 10.26 10.33
CA GLY A 14 8.07 9.26 11.34
C GLY A 14 8.75 8.01 10.76
N CYS A 15 8.86 6.96 11.59
CA CYS A 15 9.50 5.69 11.22
C CYS A 15 8.90 5.05 9.95
N THR A 16 7.58 5.06 9.80
CA THR A 16 6.90 4.55 8.60
C THR A 16 7.31 5.33 7.35
N TYR A 17 7.35 6.67 7.44
CA TYR A 17 7.80 7.50 6.33
C TYR A 17 9.25 7.22 5.96
N THR A 18 10.14 7.01 6.95
CA THR A 18 11.55 6.67 6.71
C THR A 18 11.68 5.38 5.89
N ALA A 19 10.91 4.35 6.22
CA ALA A 19 10.87 3.11 5.45
C ALA A 19 10.34 3.34 4.02
N LEU A 20 9.23 4.08 3.88
CA LEU A 20 8.64 4.40 2.57
C LEU A 20 9.56 5.26 1.71
N ARG A 21 10.33 6.19 2.32
CA ARG A 21 11.28 7.02 1.58
C ARG A 21 12.45 6.19 1.04
N GLU A 22 12.99 5.25 1.81
CA GLU A 22 14.02 4.32 1.34
C GLU A 22 13.55 3.49 0.13
N ILE A 23 12.30 3.04 0.16
CA ILE A 23 11.67 2.35 -0.98
C ILE A 23 11.56 3.30 -2.17
N ALA A 24 11.05 4.50 -1.96
CA ALA A 24 10.84 5.48 -3.01
C ALA A 24 12.18 5.90 -3.65
N ASP A 25 13.22 6.19 -2.86
CA ASP A 25 14.56 6.53 -3.36
C ASP A 25 15.14 5.41 -4.23
N THR A 26 14.91 4.15 -3.83
CA THR A 26 15.36 2.98 -4.59
C THR A 26 14.59 2.82 -5.90
N LEU A 27 13.26 3.03 -5.88
CA LEU A 27 12.40 2.99 -7.07
C LEU A 27 12.75 4.11 -8.06
N GLU A 28 12.97 5.33 -7.56
CA GLU A 28 13.37 6.49 -8.35
C GLU A 28 14.73 6.28 -9.01
N SER A 29 15.70 5.71 -8.29
CA SER A 29 17.00 5.30 -8.83
C SER A 29 16.86 4.24 -9.94
N GLY A 30 15.81 3.44 -9.91
CA GLY A 30 15.44 2.47 -10.95
C GLY A 30 14.58 3.04 -12.08
N GLY A 31 14.33 4.36 -12.10
CA GLY A 31 13.59 5.05 -13.17
C GLY A 31 12.07 5.09 -12.99
N ALA A 32 11.54 4.76 -11.80
CA ALA A 32 10.12 4.95 -11.50
C ALA A 32 9.84 6.36 -10.99
N GLU A 33 8.64 6.86 -11.24
CA GLU A 33 8.06 8.02 -10.55
C GLU A 33 7.38 7.54 -9.27
N THR A 34 7.60 8.23 -8.14
CA THR A 34 6.98 7.88 -6.87
C THR A 34 6.19 9.03 -6.26
N GLU A 35 5.13 8.69 -5.56
CA GLU A 35 4.37 9.63 -4.75
C GLU A 35 4.06 9.02 -3.39
N ILE A 36 4.46 9.69 -2.29
CA ILE A 36 4.11 9.27 -0.93
C ILE A 36 2.94 10.12 -0.44
N LEU A 37 1.78 9.49 -0.28
CA LEU A 37 0.59 10.13 0.26
C LEU A 37 0.54 9.96 1.79
N PHE A 38 0.50 11.07 2.50
CA PHE A 38 0.28 11.10 3.93
C PHE A 38 -1.21 11.18 4.24
N LEU A 39 -1.73 10.24 5.04
CA LEU A 39 -3.16 10.18 5.40
C LEU A 39 -3.61 11.24 6.41
N GLY A 40 -2.72 12.13 6.82
CA GLY A 40 -3.01 13.17 7.80
C GLY A 40 -2.95 12.67 9.25
N SER A 41 -3.16 13.58 10.21
CA SER A 41 -3.21 13.29 11.64
C SER A 41 -4.60 13.51 12.25
N GLY A 42 -5.52 14.10 11.51
CA GLY A 42 -6.90 14.36 11.92
C GLY A 42 -7.77 13.10 11.99
N PRO A 43 -9.02 13.19 12.44
CA PRO A 43 -9.96 12.06 12.46
C PRO A 43 -10.15 11.46 11.06
N VAL A 44 -10.30 10.14 11.00
CA VAL A 44 -10.63 9.42 9.77
C VAL A 44 -11.93 8.66 10.01
N ARG A 45 -12.87 8.83 9.10
CA ARG A 45 -14.14 8.08 9.11
C ARG A 45 -13.93 6.67 8.62
N ASP A 46 -14.48 5.69 9.31
CA ASP A 46 -14.55 4.30 8.88
C ASP A 46 -15.64 4.08 7.82
N CYS A 47 -15.73 2.85 7.30
CA CYS A 47 -16.80 2.48 6.37
C CYS A 47 -18.13 2.28 7.11
N THR A 48 -19.14 3.07 6.78
CA THR A 48 -20.48 3.00 7.39
C THR A 48 -21.38 1.96 6.71
N ALA A 49 -20.86 1.16 5.79
CA ALA A 49 -21.61 0.16 5.02
C ALA A 49 -22.86 0.71 4.30
N CYS A 50 -22.86 1.98 3.92
CA CYS A 50 -24.01 2.65 3.28
C CYS A 50 -24.31 2.13 1.86
N ARG A 51 -23.40 1.36 1.25
CA ARG A 51 -23.51 0.76 -0.10
C ARG A 51 -23.72 1.76 -1.24
N THR A 52 -23.52 3.05 -1.03
CA THR A 52 -23.65 4.06 -2.10
C THR A 52 -22.63 3.83 -3.22
N CYS A 53 -21.43 3.35 -2.90
CA CYS A 53 -20.40 3.02 -3.87
C CYS A 53 -20.79 1.87 -4.83
N GLN A 54 -21.79 1.06 -4.52
CA GLN A 54 -22.37 0.08 -5.45
C GLN A 54 -23.18 0.75 -6.57
N LYS A 55 -23.73 1.94 -6.31
CA LYS A 55 -24.49 2.75 -7.28
C LYS A 55 -23.58 3.73 -8.03
N THR A 56 -22.48 4.13 -7.43
CA THR A 56 -21.46 5.02 -8.00
C THR A 56 -20.09 4.33 -7.95
N PRO A 57 -19.83 3.32 -8.80
CA PRO A 57 -18.58 2.58 -8.77
C PRO A 57 -17.35 3.48 -8.92
N GLY A 58 -16.31 3.17 -8.17
CA GLY A 58 -15.06 3.91 -8.21
C GLY A 58 -15.03 5.18 -7.37
N ARG A 59 -16.04 5.40 -6.51
CA ARG A 59 -16.08 6.57 -5.62
C ARG A 59 -16.83 6.28 -4.30
N CYS A 60 -16.23 6.70 -3.18
CA CYS A 60 -16.93 6.76 -1.90
C CYS A 60 -17.85 7.99 -1.85
N VAL A 61 -19.00 7.88 -1.17
CA VAL A 61 -19.93 8.99 -0.99
C VAL A 61 -19.36 10.13 -0.12
N PHE A 62 -18.49 9.77 0.83
CA PHE A 62 -17.79 10.76 1.65
C PHE A 62 -16.58 11.29 0.91
N ASP A 63 -16.49 12.60 0.78
CA ASP A 63 -15.52 13.30 -0.06
C ASP A 63 -14.70 14.35 0.73
N ASP A 64 -14.63 14.17 2.03
CA ASP A 64 -14.00 15.09 2.97
C ASP A 64 -12.64 14.60 3.48
N ASP A 65 -12.07 13.56 2.83
CA ASP A 65 -10.78 12.96 3.19
C ASP A 65 -10.00 12.39 1.98
N MET A 66 -8.96 11.58 2.25
CA MET A 66 -8.04 11.06 1.23
C MET A 66 -8.56 9.85 0.44
N VAL A 67 -9.76 9.32 0.73
CA VAL A 67 -10.24 8.07 0.11
C VAL A 67 -10.44 8.22 -1.40
N ASN A 68 -11.22 9.22 -1.83
CA ASN A 68 -11.45 9.44 -3.26
C ASN A 68 -10.18 9.89 -4.01
N PRO A 69 -9.36 10.81 -3.49
CA PRO A 69 -8.05 11.10 -4.08
C PRO A 69 -7.15 9.88 -4.27
N ILE A 70 -7.12 8.94 -3.31
CA ILE A 70 -6.35 7.70 -3.45
C ILE A 70 -6.89 6.85 -4.59
N ILE A 71 -8.22 6.68 -4.71
CA ILE A 71 -8.83 5.90 -5.80
C ILE A 71 -8.51 6.52 -7.17
N GLU A 72 -8.55 7.83 -7.28
CA GLU A 72 -8.22 8.56 -8.52
C GLU A 72 -6.74 8.34 -8.91
N LYS A 73 -5.82 8.53 -7.97
CA LYS A 73 -4.39 8.28 -8.19
C LYS A 73 -4.08 6.81 -8.48
N ALA A 74 -4.82 5.89 -7.86
CA ALA A 74 -4.64 4.46 -8.09
C ALA A 74 -4.94 4.04 -9.54
N ARG A 75 -5.80 4.74 -10.26
CA ARG A 75 -6.06 4.46 -11.69
C ARG A 75 -4.82 4.67 -12.55
N GLU A 76 -4.00 5.67 -12.20
CA GLU A 76 -2.78 6.05 -12.94
C GLU A 76 -1.53 5.29 -12.45
N ALA A 77 -1.56 4.74 -11.24
CA ALA A 77 -0.43 4.04 -10.67
C ALA A 77 -0.26 2.63 -11.27
N ASP A 78 0.98 2.18 -11.38
CA ASP A 78 1.37 0.85 -11.82
C ASP A 78 1.61 -0.14 -10.67
N GLY A 79 1.83 0.37 -9.45
CA GLY A 79 2.08 -0.44 -8.25
C GLY A 79 1.91 0.35 -6.96
N PHE A 80 1.88 -0.35 -5.82
CA PHE A 80 1.50 0.23 -4.54
C PHE A 80 2.39 -0.24 -3.40
N VAL A 81 2.62 0.66 -2.41
CA VAL A 81 3.20 0.30 -1.10
C VAL A 81 2.36 0.92 0.01
N PHE A 82 1.85 0.09 0.92
CA PHE A 82 1.07 0.54 2.07
C PHE A 82 1.91 0.42 3.34
N GLY A 83 2.29 1.57 3.91
CA GLY A 83 3.09 1.65 5.12
C GLY A 83 2.25 1.95 6.36
N THR A 84 2.48 1.20 7.45
CA THR A 84 1.79 1.37 8.73
C THR A 84 2.75 1.36 9.91
N PRO A 85 2.53 2.19 10.95
CA PRO A 85 3.09 1.93 12.25
C PRO A 85 2.33 0.78 12.92
N VAL A 86 2.99 0.08 13.85
CA VAL A 86 2.36 -0.97 14.66
C VAL A 86 1.83 -0.37 15.95
N TYR A 87 0.54 -0.56 16.21
CA TYR A 87 -0.13 -0.25 17.47
C TYR A 87 -0.80 -1.51 18.02
N TYR A 88 -0.42 -1.94 19.24
CA TYR A 88 -0.96 -3.15 19.87
C TYR A 88 -0.89 -4.40 18.96
N ALA A 89 0.27 -4.59 18.33
CA ALA A 89 0.53 -5.68 17.37
C ALA A 89 -0.39 -5.68 16.14
N HIS A 90 -0.91 -4.52 15.72
CA HIS A 90 -1.85 -4.36 14.62
C HIS A 90 -1.51 -3.12 13.78
N PRO A 91 -1.94 -3.02 12.52
CA PRO A 91 -1.83 -1.78 11.74
C PRO A 91 -2.58 -0.62 12.42
N SER A 92 -2.20 0.61 12.11
CA SER A 92 -2.94 1.76 12.62
C SER A 92 -4.40 1.71 12.17
N GLY A 93 -5.35 2.03 13.06
CA GLY A 93 -6.76 2.13 12.71
C GLY A 93 -7.02 3.11 11.55
N ARG A 94 -6.17 4.12 11.43
CA ARG A 94 -6.22 5.10 10.33
C ARG A 94 -6.08 4.45 8.96
N ILE A 95 -5.05 3.65 8.76
CA ILE A 95 -4.83 3.03 7.44
C ILE A 95 -5.96 2.04 7.14
N LEU A 96 -6.44 1.30 8.14
CA LEU A 96 -7.54 0.35 7.96
C LEU A 96 -8.84 1.06 7.57
N SER A 97 -9.23 2.12 8.27
CA SER A 97 -10.43 2.91 7.96
C SER A 97 -10.39 3.49 6.54
N VAL A 98 -9.21 3.94 6.09
CA VAL A 98 -9.03 4.44 4.72
C VAL A 98 -9.12 3.29 3.71
N LEU A 99 -8.37 2.19 3.92
CA LEU A 99 -8.32 1.08 2.98
C LEU A 99 -9.66 0.35 2.85
N ASP A 100 -10.42 0.18 3.94
CA ASP A 100 -11.77 -0.39 3.90
C ASP A 100 -12.64 0.38 2.92
N ARG A 101 -12.60 1.69 2.94
CA ARG A 101 -13.39 2.53 2.05
C ARG A 101 -12.82 2.58 0.63
N VAL A 102 -11.51 2.65 0.48
CA VAL A 102 -10.82 2.66 -0.81
C VAL A 102 -11.13 1.37 -1.57
N PHE A 103 -10.95 0.21 -0.95
CA PHE A 103 -11.17 -1.07 -1.62
C PHE A 103 -12.67 -1.41 -1.79
N TYR A 104 -13.54 -0.96 -0.88
CA TYR A 104 -14.98 -1.10 -1.07
C TYR A 104 -15.51 -0.30 -2.26
N ALA A 105 -14.97 0.91 -2.46
CA ALA A 105 -15.45 1.82 -3.49
C ALA A 105 -14.70 1.69 -4.82
N GLY A 106 -13.40 1.37 -4.81
CA GLY A 106 -12.54 1.52 -5.96
C GLY A 106 -11.54 0.39 -6.21
N LYS A 107 -11.77 -0.84 -5.70
CA LYS A 107 -10.82 -1.97 -5.86
C LYS A 107 -10.38 -2.23 -7.29
N ASP A 108 -11.23 -1.95 -8.28
CA ASP A 108 -10.93 -2.18 -9.69
C ASP A 108 -9.76 -1.30 -10.20
N ALA A 109 -9.51 -0.16 -9.53
CA ALA A 109 -8.35 0.68 -9.82
C ALA A 109 -7.01 0.02 -9.44
N PHE A 110 -7.04 -0.99 -8.59
CA PHE A 110 -5.87 -1.70 -8.05
C PHE A 110 -5.67 -3.08 -8.70
N ALA A 111 -6.72 -3.68 -9.25
CA ALA A 111 -6.68 -5.05 -9.75
C ALA A 111 -5.54 -5.27 -10.76
N HIS A 112 -4.85 -6.41 -10.60
CA HIS A 112 -3.72 -6.84 -11.45
C HIS A 112 -2.50 -5.91 -11.45
N LYS A 113 -2.42 -5.01 -10.45
CA LYS A 113 -1.23 -4.20 -10.19
C LYS A 113 -0.55 -4.73 -8.92
N PRO A 114 0.79 -4.80 -8.85
CA PRO A 114 1.47 -5.36 -7.69
C PRO A 114 1.40 -4.41 -6.49
N GLY A 115 1.33 -4.99 -5.31
CA GLY A 115 1.31 -4.25 -4.06
C GLY A 115 2.16 -4.87 -2.97
N ALA A 116 2.60 -4.06 -2.03
CA ALA A 116 3.34 -4.51 -0.85
C ALA A 116 2.89 -3.77 0.41
N ALA A 117 2.84 -4.49 1.53
CA ALA A 117 2.66 -3.90 2.85
C ALA A 117 4.01 -3.73 3.55
N VAL A 118 4.15 -2.67 4.35
CA VAL A 118 5.34 -2.38 5.16
C VAL A 118 4.92 -1.98 6.57
N ALA A 119 5.54 -2.57 7.57
CA ALA A 119 5.29 -2.23 8.98
C ALA A 119 6.53 -1.65 9.65
N SER A 120 6.34 -0.58 10.42
CA SER A 120 7.36 -0.02 11.30
C SER A 120 6.98 -0.20 12.76
N ALA A 121 7.88 -0.74 13.57
CA ALA A 121 7.65 -0.95 14.99
C ALA A 121 8.92 -0.77 15.81
N ARG A 122 8.74 -0.52 17.10
CA ARG A 122 9.85 -0.60 18.06
C ARG A 122 10.30 -2.05 18.27
N ARG A 123 9.37 -3.02 18.30
CA ARG A 123 9.62 -4.44 18.60
C ARG A 123 8.69 -5.37 17.83
N ALA A 124 7.67 -5.93 18.46
CA ALA A 124 6.79 -6.96 17.95
C ALA A 124 5.56 -6.42 17.20
N GLY A 125 4.86 -7.30 16.47
CA GLY A 125 3.58 -7.02 15.80
C GLY A 125 3.70 -6.62 14.34
N THR A 126 4.90 -6.59 13.78
CA THR A 126 5.14 -6.24 12.38
C THR A 126 4.57 -7.27 11.43
N THR A 127 4.83 -8.57 11.63
CA THR A 127 4.27 -9.65 10.80
C THR A 127 2.75 -9.64 10.81
N ALA A 128 2.12 -9.58 11.99
CA ALA A 128 0.67 -9.49 12.09
C ALA A 128 0.09 -8.26 11.37
N SER A 129 0.81 -7.14 11.38
CA SER A 129 0.39 -5.93 10.67
C SER A 129 0.52 -6.06 9.15
N VAL A 130 1.58 -6.70 8.66
CA VAL A 130 1.76 -7.00 7.23
C VAL A 130 0.66 -7.95 6.77
N ASP A 131 0.39 -9.04 7.49
CA ASP A 131 -0.65 -10.03 7.17
C ASP A 131 -2.05 -9.40 7.03
N VAL A 132 -2.36 -8.42 7.88
CA VAL A 132 -3.65 -7.70 7.79
C VAL A 132 -3.72 -6.88 6.51
N LEU A 133 -2.66 -6.15 6.15
CA LEU A 133 -2.65 -5.32 4.95
C LEU A 133 -2.62 -6.15 3.66
N ASP A 134 -1.96 -7.30 3.66
CA ASP A 134 -1.89 -8.19 2.49
C ASP A 134 -3.26 -8.76 2.09
N LYS A 135 -4.24 -8.79 3.01
CA LYS A 135 -5.62 -9.19 2.70
C LYS A 135 -6.30 -8.25 1.69
N TYR A 136 -5.99 -6.95 1.73
CA TYR A 136 -6.51 -6.00 0.74
C TYR A 136 -5.98 -6.31 -0.66
N PHE A 137 -4.72 -6.67 -0.78
CA PHE A 137 -4.13 -7.03 -2.07
C PHE A 137 -4.72 -8.34 -2.60
N THR A 138 -4.76 -9.36 -1.77
CA THR A 138 -5.20 -10.70 -2.20
C THR A 138 -6.67 -10.73 -2.64
N ILE A 139 -7.59 -10.04 -1.93
CA ILE A 139 -9.01 -9.96 -2.33
C ILE A 139 -9.21 -9.12 -3.60
N ALA A 140 -8.30 -8.22 -3.91
CA ALA A 140 -8.36 -7.34 -5.09
C ALA A 140 -7.59 -7.87 -6.30
N GLN A 141 -7.18 -9.14 -6.31
CA GLN A 141 -6.43 -9.79 -7.38
C GLN A 141 -5.08 -9.08 -7.66
N MET A 142 -4.45 -8.55 -6.64
CA MET A 142 -3.14 -7.89 -6.74
C MET A 142 -2.05 -8.89 -6.40
N PRO A 143 -0.99 -9.02 -7.22
CA PRO A 143 0.20 -9.75 -6.82
C PRO A 143 0.84 -9.10 -5.59
N VAL A 144 1.06 -9.88 -4.53
CA VAL A 144 1.76 -9.40 -3.33
C VAL A 144 3.26 -9.52 -3.55
N VAL A 145 3.98 -8.43 -3.33
CA VAL A 145 5.43 -8.37 -3.53
C VAL A 145 6.14 -8.58 -2.19
N SER A 146 7.01 -9.58 -2.16
CA SER A 146 7.89 -9.89 -1.04
C SER A 146 9.28 -9.27 -1.20
N SER A 147 10.04 -9.25 -0.10
CA SER A 147 11.46 -8.92 -0.07
C SER A 147 12.29 -10.14 0.33
N THR A 148 13.52 -9.93 0.77
CA THR A 148 14.42 -10.96 1.32
C THR A 148 14.07 -11.36 2.75
N TYR A 149 13.20 -10.61 3.40
CA TYR A 149 12.59 -10.89 4.70
C TYR A 149 11.19 -10.28 4.72
N TRP A 150 10.38 -10.47 5.79
CA TRP A 150 9.11 -9.77 5.95
C TRP A 150 9.33 -8.26 5.92
N ASN A 151 8.45 -7.56 5.26
CA ASN A 151 8.59 -6.13 4.95
C ASN A 151 8.42 -5.26 6.21
N MET A 152 9.44 -5.16 7.01
CA MET A 152 9.42 -4.43 8.28
C MET A 152 10.72 -3.67 8.54
N VAL A 153 10.60 -2.64 9.37
CA VAL A 153 11.72 -1.92 9.96
C VAL A 153 11.51 -1.73 11.46
N HIS A 154 12.60 -1.66 12.21
CA HIS A 154 12.58 -1.47 13.66
C HIS A 154 13.23 -0.16 14.06
N GLY A 155 12.60 0.53 15.00
CA GLY A 155 13.08 1.79 15.57
C GLY A 155 11.94 2.56 16.23
N ASN A 156 12.30 3.42 17.17
CA ASN A 156 11.39 4.32 17.88
C ASN A 156 11.41 5.73 17.28
N THR A 157 12.50 6.05 16.58
CA THR A 157 12.69 7.31 15.85
C THR A 157 13.15 7.04 14.42
N PRO A 158 13.04 8.01 13.51
CA PRO A 158 13.58 7.90 12.15
C PRO A 158 15.08 7.57 12.11
N GLU A 159 15.86 8.09 13.06
CA GLU A 159 17.29 7.86 13.18
C GLU A 159 17.60 6.40 13.53
N GLU A 160 16.84 5.82 14.47
CA GLU A 160 16.94 4.41 14.84
C GLU A 160 16.55 3.49 13.67
N VAL A 161 15.49 3.84 12.92
CA VAL A 161 15.10 3.10 11.71
C VAL A 161 16.24 3.09 10.67
N ARG A 162 16.93 4.21 10.47
CA ARG A 162 18.08 4.26 9.55
C ARG A 162 19.25 3.41 10.01
N GLN A 163 19.34 3.10 11.32
CA GLN A 163 20.34 2.19 11.90
C GLN A 163 19.94 0.70 11.80
N ASP A 164 18.68 0.40 11.51
CA ASP A 164 18.21 -0.97 11.21
C ASP A 164 18.68 -1.37 9.81
N ALA A 165 19.93 -1.80 9.72
CA ALA A 165 20.59 -2.12 8.46
C ALA A 165 19.88 -3.23 7.68
N GLU A 166 19.35 -4.25 8.37
CA GLU A 166 18.59 -5.34 7.77
C GLU A 166 17.23 -4.86 7.27
N GLY A 167 16.49 -4.09 8.08
CA GLY A 167 15.21 -3.51 7.69
C GLY A 167 15.35 -2.58 6.48
N MET A 168 16.37 -1.71 6.48
CA MET A 168 16.63 -0.80 5.36
C MET A 168 17.05 -1.58 4.08
N GLN A 169 17.83 -2.65 4.22
CA GLN A 169 18.13 -3.54 3.10
C GLN A 169 16.86 -4.23 2.57
N THR A 170 15.99 -4.68 3.48
CA THR A 170 14.68 -5.28 3.13
C THR A 170 13.84 -4.30 2.35
N MET A 171 13.81 -3.01 2.72
CA MET A 171 13.09 -1.96 1.97
C MET A 171 13.65 -1.78 0.55
N ARG A 172 14.98 -1.72 0.40
CA ARG A 172 15.62 -1.62 -0.92
C ARG A 172 15.33 -2.83 -1.81
N ASN A 173 15.39 -4.03 -1.24
CA ASN A 173 15.12 -5.26 -2.00
C ASN A 173 13.64 -5.37 -2.37
N LEU A 174 12.73 -4.95 -1.49
CA LEU A 174 11.31 -4.82 -1.81
C LEU A 174 11.08 -3.90 -3.01
N ALA A 175 11.72 -2.73 -3.01
CA ALA A 175 11.63 -1.77 -4.11
C ALA A 175 12.08 -2.37 -5.45
N ARG A 176 13.21 -3.09 -5.45
CA ARG A 176 13.73 -3.77 -6.65
C ARG A 176 12.78 -4.87 -7.14
N ASN A 177 12.23 -5.67 -6.23
CA ASN A 177 11.26 -6.70 -6.56
C ASN A 177 9.95 -6.10 -7.11
N LEU A 178 9.48 -4.99 -6.53
CA LEU A 178 8.30 -4.29 -7.02
C LEU A 178 8.53 -3.74 -8.44
N LEU A 179 9.67 -3.11 -8.67
CA LEU A 179 10.04 -2.59 -9.98
C LEU A 179 10.09 -3.72 -11.03
N TRP A 180 10.76 -4.82 -10.70
CA TRP A 180 10.83 -6.00 -11.57
C TRP A 180 9.45 -6.58 -11.87
N MET A 181 8.58 -6.71 -10.86
CA MET A 181 7.21 -7.21 -11.05
C MET A 181 6.37 -6.31 -11.94
N VAL A 182 6.46 -4.97 -11.77
CA VAL A 182 5.77 -4.02 -12.65
C VAL A 182 6.25 -4.17 -14.11
N GLN A 183 7.56 -4.29 -14.32
CA GLN A 183 8.13 -4.48 -15.65
C GLN A 183 7.65 -5.79 -16.29
N CYS A 184 7.61 -6.90 -15.53
CA CYS A 184 7.09 -8.17 -16.00
C CYS A 184 5.61 -8.08 -16.42
N ILE A 185 4.79 -7.40 -15.62
CA ILE A 185 3.37 -7.20 -15.93
C ILE A 185 3.19 -6.34 -17.17
N GLN A 186 3.97 -5.26 -17.32
CA GLN A 186 3.93 -4.40 -18.50
C GLN A 186 4.37 -5.16 -19.76
N ALA A 187 5.42 -5.96 -19.67
CA ALA A 187 5.89 -6.81 -20.78
C ALA A 187 4.82 -7.86 -21.17
N GLY A 188 4.18 -8.50 -20.17
CA GLY A 188 3.08 -9.42 -20.41
C GLY A 188 1.89 -8.78 -21.12
N LYS A 189 1.48 -7.58 -20.69
CA LYS A 189 0.42 -6.81 -21.35
C LYS A 189 0.79 -6.47 -22.80
N ALA A 190 2.02 -6.03 -23.05
CA ALA A 190 2.53 -5.72 -24.37
C ALA A 190 2.56 -6.95 -25.29
N ALA A 191 2.76 -8.15 -24.73
CA ALA A 191 2.68 -9.43 -25.42
C ALA A 191 1.22 -9.94 -25.62
N GLY A 192 0.20 -9.16 -25.23
CA GLY A 192 -1.21 -9.51 -25.38
C GLY A 192 -1.78 -10.43 -24.29
N LEU A 193 -1.03 -10.70 -23.20
CA LEU A 193 -1.55 -11.47 -22.10
C LEU A 193 -2.65 -10.70 -21.36
N GLN A 194 -3.76 -11.38 -21.10
CA GLN A 194 -4.92 -10.81 -20.39
C GLN A 194 -5.10 -11.49 -19.04
N PRO A 195 -5.39 -10.74 -17.98
CA PRO A 195 -5.75 -11.33 -16.69
C PRO A 195 -7.11 -12.05 -16.79
N PRO A 196 -7.34 -13.11 -15.97
CA PRO A 196 -8.60 -13.82 -15.95
C PRO A 196 -9.75 -12.91 -15.48
N GLN A 197 -10.94 -13.13 -16.05
CA GLN A 197 -12.15 -12.47 -15.56
C GLN A 197 -12.72 -13.20 -14.35
N ALA A 198 -13.13 -12.45 -13.34
CA ALA A 198 -13.78 -13.03 -12.17
C ALA A 198 -15.23 -13.46 -12.49
N THR A 199 -15.62 -14.63 -11.98
CA THR A 199 -17.03 -15.06 -11.96
C THR A 199 -17.59 -14.88 -10.56
N SER A 200 -18.88 -14.50 -10.45
CA SER A 200 -19.57 -14.42 -9.17
C SER A 200 -20.49 -15.63 -8.98
N PHE A 201 -20.26 -16.38 -7.92
CA PHE A 201 -21.07 -17.55 -7.57
C PHE A 201 -22.32 -17.16 -6.75
N ILE A 202 -22.26 -16.04 -6.06
CA ILE A 202 -23.33 -15.55 -5.17
C ILE A 202 -23.90 -14.29 -5.80
N ARG A 203 -25.16 -14.36 -6.16
CA ARG A 203 -25.94 -13.22 -6.67
C ARG A 203 -26.77 -12.59 -5.56
#